data_832a1e55630cdf6d0d33213e6421ea7c
#
_entry.id   832a1e55630cdf6d0d33213e6421ea7c
#
_cell.length_a   1.000
_cell.length_b   1.000
_cell.length_c   1.000
_cell.angle_alpha   90.00
_cell.angle_beta   90.00
_cell.angle_gamma   90.00
#
_symmetry.space_group_name_H-M   'P 1'
#
loop_
_entity.id
_entity.type
_entity.pdbx_description
1 polymer ?
#
loop_
_entity_poly.entity_id
_entity_poly.type
_entity_poly.pdbx_seq_one_letter_code
_entity_poly.pdbx_strand_id
1 'polypeptide(L)'
;LRKHFMDTPPNKPQFKELRHFLGYLGFTLFKNKCNFISNNELLQTAIIFNRDTMHDYQVEDYIKPLKECGILKEELCNVIFSQPCFLYYSIAYFMKHNEELKKEILSDNNYLHLHKVIEYYSSQNSSSLDLLYLLKKKTNAIKSSLSERMLEDKGINIEDIKIEDSNTFSILDMVSTQDDFEKKIESLRADREKDDARLDELSPLSDKDKKANISNVRAEGNNNLLHDLINTLSLYARVFRSTELSMERENILNIFNDLVKGYVFYMKASLVLMDDSFVLPVILPALEKKMQEDKLTDNERQRVFE
;
A
#
# COMPACT_ATOMS: atom_id res chain seq x y z
N LEU A 1 -13.36 -19.87 8.27
CA LEU A 1 -13.63 -19.34 9.62
C LEU A 1 -15.13 -19.49 9.98
N ARG A 2 -16.03 -18.86 9.25
CA ARG A 2 -17.48 -18.83 9.62
C ARG A 2 -18.09 -20.23 9.80
N LYS A 3 -17.69 -21.24 9.00
CA LYS A 3 -18.19 -22.62 9.13
C LYS A 3 -17.78 -23.31 10.44
N HIS A 4 -16.60 -23.01 10.99
CA HIS A 4 -16.15 -23.60 12.25
C HIS A 4 -16.84 -23.08 13.49
N PHE A 5 -17.52 -21.91 13.40
CA PHE A 5 -18.13 -21.25 14.55
C PHE A 5 -19.66 -21.26 14.52
N MET A 6 -20.28 -21.97 13.55
CA MET A 6 -21.76 -22.03 13.47
C MET A 6 -22.41 -22.81 14.62
N ASP A 7 -21.68 -23.73 15.24
CA ASP A 7 -22.17 -24.59 16.30
C ASP A 7 -21.52 -24.28 17.66
N THR A 8 -21.03 -23.05 17.86
CA THR A 8 -20.40 -22.64 19.12
C THR A 8 -21.45 -22.54 20.23
N PRO A 9 -21.24 -23.15 21.40
CA PRO A 9 -22.14 -23.01 22.53
C PRO A 9 -22.32 -21.55 22.97
N PRO A 10 -23.49 -21.16 23.51
CA PRO A 10 -23.79 -19.76 23.86
C PRO A 10 -22.90 -19.19 24.98
N ASN A 11 -22.23 -20.05 25.75
CA ASN A 11 -21.29 -19.66 26.80
C ASN A 11 -19.84 -19.53 26.33
N LYS A 12 -19.60 -19.61 25.02
CA LYS A 12 -18.31 -19.43 24.38
C LYS A 12 -18.33 -18.24 23.42
N PRO A 13 -17.19 -17.58 23.17
CA PRO A 13 -17.14 -16.47 22.23
C PRO A 13 -17.62 -16.89 20.85
N GLN A 14 -18.55 -16.14 20.31
CA GLN A 14 -19.02 -16.32 18.94
C GLN A 14 -18.01 -15.72 17.94
N PHE A 15 -18.18 -16.00 16.66
CA PHE A 15 -17.30 -15.49 15.60
C PHE A 15 -17.08 -13.97 15.66
N LYS A 16 -18.14 -13.19 15.94
CA LYS A 16 -18.05 -11.73 16.04
C LYS A 16 -17.14 -11.29 17.18
N GLU A 17 -17.24 -11.93 18.32
CA GLU A 17 -16.45 -11.63 19.52
C GLU A 17 -15.01 -12.04 19.35
N LEU A 18 -14.76 -13.21 18.73
CA LEU A 18 -13.41 -13.66 18.37
C LEU A 18 -12.72 -12.70 17.39
N ARG A 19 -13.46 -12.21 16.40
CA ARG A 19 -12.98 -11.21 15.46
C ARG A 19 -12.65 -9.89 16.15
N HIS A 20 -13.49 -9.50 17.12
CA HIS A 20 -13.28 -8.27 17.88
C HIS A 20 -12.05 -8.41 18.80
N PHE A 21 -11.91 -9.55 19.46
CA PHE A 21 -10.73 -9.87 20.27
C PHE A 21 -9.45 -9.88 19.43
N LEU A 22 -9.47 -10.48 18.24
CA LEU A 22 -8.33 -10.43 17.30
C LEU A 22 -7.97 -8.99 16.94
N GLY A 23 -8.98 -8.15 16.69
CA GLY A 23 -8.75 -6.73 16.40
C GLY A 23 -8.07 -6.02 17.57
N TYR A 24 -8.54 -6.27 18.79
CA TYR A 24 -7.97 -5.72 20.01
C TYR A 24 -6.53 -6.23 20.27
N LEU A 25 -6.28 -7.52 20.03
CA LEU A 25 -4.95 -8.12 20.12
C LEU A 25 -4.00 -7.49 19.10
N GLY A 26 -4.44 -7.35 17.84
CA GLY A 26 -3.67 -6.66 16.79
C GLY A 26 -3.34 -5.21 17.16
N PHE A 27 -4.27 -4.49 17.73
CA PHE A 27 -4.07 -3.14 18.24
C PHE A 27 -3.04 -3.10 19.39
N THR A 28 -3.10 -4.04 20.33
CA THR A 28 -2.14 -4.14 21.44
C THR A 28 -0.72 -4.38 20.92
N LEU A 29 -0.55 -5.30 19.95
CA LEU A 29 0.74 -5.55 19.30
C LEU A 29 1.26 -4.32 18.57
N PHE A 30 0.38 -3.63 17.86
CA PHE A 30 0.73 -2.38 17.17
C PHE A 30 1.23 -1.30 18.15
N LYS A 31 0.51 -1.08 19.24
CA LYS A 31 0.90 -0.13 20.31
C LYS A 31 2.26 -0.46 20.92
N ASN A 32 2.49 -1.75 21.18
CA ASN A 32 3.74 -2.23 21.76
C ASN A 32 4.89 -2.34 20.74
N LYS A 33 4.62 -2.06 19.44
CA LYS A 33 5.59 -2.17 18.34
C LYS A 33 6.27 -3.54 18.29
N CYS A 34 5.51 -4.60 18.55
CA CYS A 34 5.98 -5.98 18.51
C CYS A 34 4.99 -6.85 17.70
N ASN A 35 5.47 -7.98 17.23
CA ASN A 35 4.70 -8.96 16.47
C ASN A 35 4.40 -10.25 17.27
N PHE A 36 4.76 -10.28 18.53
CA PHE A 36 4.48 -11.37 19.46
C PHE A 36 3.96 -10.82 20.79
N ILE A 37 3.27 -11.67 21.54
CA ILE A 37 2.77 -11.36 22.89
C ILE A 37 3.09 -12.56 23.80
N SER A 38 3.62 -12.30 24.98
CA SER A 38 3.82 -13.34 25.97
C SER A 38 2.50 -13.84 26.57
N ASN A 39 2.47 -15.05 27.11
CA ASN A 39 1.26 -15.61 27.72
C ASN A 39 0.71 -14.71 28.85
N ASN A 40 1.57 -14.07 29.63
CA ASN A 40 1.15 -13.16 30.70
C ASN A 40 0.48 -11.88 30.14
N GLU A 41 1.08 -11.27 29.12
CA GLU A 41 0.51 -10.09 28.46
C GLU A 41 -0.80 -10.43 27.75
N LEU A 42 -0.88 -11.64 27.16
CA LEU A 42 -2.10 -12.12 26.51
C LEU A 42 -3.23 -12.29 27.53
N LEU A 43 -2.94 -12.84 28.70
CA LEU A 43 -3.88 -12.94 29.81
C LEU A 43 -4.39 -11.56 30.23
N GLN A 44 -3.49 -10.60 30.42
CA GLN A 44 -3.87 -9.23 30.78
C GLN A 44 -4.69 -8.57 29.66
N THR A 45 -4.30 -8.79 28.40
CA THR A 45 -5.05 -8.28 27.24
C THR A 45 -6.48 -8.82 27.22
N ALA A 46 -6.68 -10.11 27.48
CA ALA A 46 -8.01 -10.71 27.51
C ALA A 46 -8.85 -10.23 28.71
N ILE A 47 -8.23 -10.04 29.87
CA ILE A 47 -8.92 -9.49 31.06
C ILE A 47 -9.40 -8.06 30.78
N ILE A 48 -8.56 -7.22 30.19
CA ILE A 48 -8.94 -5.85 29.83
C ILE A 48 -10.04 -5.86 28.76
N PHE A 49 -9.90 -6.70 27.74
CA PHE A 49 -10.90 -6.85 26.69
C PHE A 49 -12.27 -7.29 27.26
N ASN A 50 -12.30 -8.31 28.14
CA ASN A 50 -13.52 -8.77 28.79
C ASN A 50 -14.19 -7.64 29.60
N ARG A 51 -13.41 -6.90 30.38
CA ARG A 51 -13.92 -5.77 31.14
C ARG A 51 -14.53 -4.70 30.24
N ASP A 52 -13.82 -4.34 29.16
CA ASP A 52 -14.24 -3.24 28.26
C ASP A 52 -15.44 -3.64 27.38
N THR A 53 -15.60 -4.94 27.12
CA THR A 53 -16.74 -5.49 26.34
C THR A 53 -17.86 -6.11 27.19
N MET A 54 -17.73 -6.08 28.53
CA MET A 54 -18.68 -6.70 29.49
C MET A 54 -18.84 -8.22 29.22
N HIS A 55 -17.81 -8.90 28.83
CA HIS A 55 -17.78 -10.35 28.68
C HIS A 55 -17.04 -11.01 29.85
N ASP A 56 -17.29 -12.29 30.08
CA ASP A 56 -16.65 -13.10 31.12
C ASP A 56 -16.18 -14.46 30.54
N TYR A 57 -15.45 -14.41 29.43
CA TYR A 57 -14.89 -15.62 28.84
C TYR A 57 -13.49 -15.90 29.39
N GLN A 58 -13.12 -17.18 29.47
CA GLN A 58 -11.76 -17.54 29.78
C GLN A 58 -10.83 -17.21 28.62
N VAL A 59 -9.56 -16.90 28.90
CA VAL A 59 -8.58 -16.59 27.85
C VAL A 59 -8.46 -17.70 26.82
N GLU A 60 -8.51 -18.95 27.27
CA GLU A 60 -8.46 -20.15 26.43
C GLU A 60 -9.63 -20.22 25.43
N ASP A 61 -10.79 -19.66 25.78
CA ASP A 61 -11.97 -19.64 24.92
C ASP A 61 -11.76 -18.75 23.68
N TYR A 62 -10.89 -17.74 23.78
CA TYR A 62 -10.47 -16.94 22.63
C TYR A 62 -9.35 -17.63 21.86
N ILE A 63 -8.32 -18.12 22.55
CA ILE A 63 -7.07 -18.53 21.94
C ILE A 63 -7.15 -19.88 21.27
N LYS A 64 -7.78 -20.86 21.91
CA LYS A 64 -7.88 -22.22 21.39
C LYS A 64 -8.49 -22.28 19.99
N PRO A 65 -9.69 -21.71 19.73
CA PRO A 65 -10.26 -21.76 18.40
C PRO A 65 -9.46 -20.98 17.36
N LEU A 66 -8.74 -19.92 17.74
CA LEU A 66 -7.90 -19.16 16.84
C LEU A 66 -6.61 -19.90 16.46
N LYS A 67 -6.06 -20.72 17.38
CA LYS A 67 -4.96 -21.64 17.09
C LYS A 67 -5.43 -22.82 16.20
N GLU A 68 -6.58 -23.41 16.51
CA GLU A 68 -7.16 -24.51 15.71
C GLU A 68 -7.46 -24.09 14.26
N CYS A 69 -7.87 -22.84 14.05
CA CYS A 69 -8.06 -22.27 12.72
C CYS A 69 -6.77 -21.78 12.05
N GLY A 70 -5.62 -21.92 12.70
CA GLY A 70 -4.32 -21.51 12.14
C GLY A 70 -4.12 -20.00 12.00
N ILE A 71 -4.90 -19.17 12.73
CA ILE A 71 -4.72 -17.71 12.74
C ILE A 71 -3.62 -17.30 13.69
N LEU A 72 -3.61 -17.92 14.87
CA LEU A 72 -2.56 -17.75 15.86
C LEU A 72 -1.73 -19.01 15.94
N LYS A 73 -0.46 -18.86 16.26
CA LYS A 73 0.46 -19.97 16.59
C LYS A 73 1.26 -19.62 17.84
N GLU A 74 1.82 -20.63 18.47
CA GLU A 74 2.70 -20.48 19.63
C GLU A 74 4.14 -20.77 19.21
N GLU A 75 5.05 -19.87 19.56
CA GLU A 75 6.49 -20.01 19.34
C GLU A 75 7.23 -19.53 20.59
N LEU A 76 8.06 -20.41 21.15
CA LEU A 76 8.91 -20.07 22.30
C LEU A 76 8.14 -19.40 23.47
N CYS A 77 6.98 -19.95 23.83
CA CYS A 77 6.09 -19.43 24.89
C CYS A 77 5.44 -18.07 24.55
N ASN A 78 5.51 -17.61 23.33
CA ASN A 78 4.82 -16.42 22.84
C ASN A 78 3.73 -16.82 21.87
N VAL A 79 2.68 -16.01 21.82
CA VAL A 79 1.61 -16.13 20.80
C VAL A 79 1.86 -15.10 19.73
N ILE A 80 1.79 -15.54 18.47
CA ILE A 80 1.98 -14.71 17.30
C ILE A 80 0.87 -14.97 16.26
N PHE A 81 0.64 -14.02 15.38
CA PHE A 81 -0.15 -14.30 14.20
C PHE A 81 0.62 -15.21 13.25
N SER A 82 -0.02 -16.27 12.76
CA SER A 82 0.63 -17.28 11.90
C SER A 82 1.08 -16.69 10.55
N GLN A 83 0.38 -15.64 10.08
CA GLN A 83 0.68 -14.90 8.86
C GLN A 83 0.51 -13.40 9.10
N PRO A 84 1.37 -12.54 8.55
CA PRO A 84 1.25 -11.07 8.69
C PRO A 84 -0.09 -10.52 8.21
N CYS A 85 -0.70 -11.12 7.19
CA CYS A 85 -2.00 -10.69 6.69
C CYS A 85 -3.12 -10.78 7.74
N PHE A 86 -3.08 -11.74 8.65
CA PHE A 86 -4.05 -11.82 9.73
C PHE A 86 -3.88 -10.67 10.73
N LEU A 87 -2.65 -10.27 11.01
CA LEU A 87 -2.37 -9.13 11.87
C LEU A 87 -2.86 -7.83 11.22
N TYR A 88 -2.51 -7.59 9.96
CA TYR A 88 -2.95 -6.37 9.23
C TYR A 88 -4.49 -6.30 9.13
N TYR A 89 -5.12 -7.43 8.79
CA TYR A 89 -6.58 -7.51 8.74
C TYR A 89 -7.23 -7.21 10.11
N SER A 90 -6.63 -7.71 11.18
CA SER A 90 -7.14 -7.52 12.55
C SER A 90 -7.03 -6.06 13.00
N ILE A 91 -5.88 -5.41 12.72
CA ILE A 91 -5.69 -3.98 12.98
C ILE A 91 -6.70 -3.16 12.14
N ALA A 92 -6.86 -3.49 10.86
CA ALA A 92 -7.79 -2.80 9.97
C ALA A 92 -9.26 -2.92 10.46
N TYR A 93 -9.63 -4.10 10.96
CA TYR A 93 -10.93 -4.30 11.57
C TYR A 93 -11.13 -3.44 12.82
N PHE A 94 -10.13 -3.35 13.69
CA PHE A 94 -10.20 -2.53 14.89
C PHE A 94 -10.19 -1.04 14.57
N MET A 95 -9.44 -0.63 13.57
CA MET A 95 -9.41 0.75 13.06
C MET A 95 -10.81 1.27 12.67
N LYS A 96 -11.71 0.39 12.23
CA LYS A 96 -13.10 0.74 11.92
C LYS A 96 -13.88 1.20 13.15
N HIS A 97 -13.51 0.74 14.33
CA HIS A 97 -14.19 0.98 15.59
C HIS A 97 -13.42 1.91 16.54
N ASN A 98 -12.24 2.39 16.10
CA ASN A 98 -11.35 3.23 16.90
C ASN A 98 -10.80 4.40 16.08
N GLU A 99 -11.38 5.57 16.27
CA GLU A 99 -11.01 6.78 15.53
C GLU A 99 -9.62 7.31 15.88
N GLU A 100 -9.10 7.05 17.08
CA GLU A 100 -7.73 7.45 17.45
C GLU A 100 -6.72 6.61 16.70
N LEU A 101 -6.90 5.29 16.66
CA LEU A 101 -6.07 4.39 15.87
C LEU A 101 -6.14 4.74 14.38
N LYS A 102 -7.33 5.06 13.87
CA LYS A 102 -7.52 5.49 12.48
C LYS A 102 -6.69 6.74 12.16
N LYS A 103 -6.74 7.76 13.02
CA LYS A 103 -5.93 8.97 12.86
C LYS A 103 -4.44 8.69 12.94
N GLU A 104 -4.01 7.81 13.86
CA GLU A 104 -2.62 7.43 14.02
C GLU A 104 -2.07 6.70 12.76
N ILE A 105 -2.82 5.73 12.24
CA ILE A 105 -2.45 4.97 11.03
C ILE A 105 -2.43 5.86 9.79
N LEU A 106 -3.39 6.78 9.65
CA LEU A 106 -3.49 7.68 8.50
C LEU A 106 -2.61 8.92 8.62
N SER A 107 -1.84 9.07 9.71
CA SER A 107 -0.91 10.19 9.88
C SER A 107 0.20 10.17 8.82
N ASP A 108 0.85 11.33 8.60
CA ASP A 108 1.90 11.47 7.58
C ASP A 108 3.11 10.57 7.85
N ASN A 109 3.37 10.25 9.12
CA ASN A 109 4.49 9.40 9.50
C ASN A 109 4.22 7.90 9.30
N ASN A 110 2.94 7.46 9.29
CA ASN A 110 2.60 6.05 9.39
C ASN A 110 1.92 5.46 8.15
N TYR A 111 1.22 6.29 7.35
CA TYR A 111 0.33 5.76 6.30
C TYR A 111 1.05 4.92 5.24
N LEU A 112 2.28 5.27 4.86
CA LEU A 112 3.08 4.48 3.92
C LEU A 112 3.62 3.20 4.55
N HIS A 113 4.01 3.26 5.83
CA HIS A 113 4.50 2.08 6.55
C HIS A 113 3.39 1.06 6.85
N LEU A 114 2.15 1.54 6.97
CA LEU A 114 0.98 0.73 7.30
C LEU A 114 0.03 0.56 6.12
N HIS A 115 0.54 0.66 4.89
CA HIS A 115 -0.25 0.58 3.66
C HIS A 115 -1.11 -0.69 3.58
N LYS A 116 -0.62 -1.85 4.03
CA LYS A 116 -1.41 -3.10 4.08
C LYS A 116 -2.62 -2.99 5.00
N VAL A 117 -2.47 -2.36 6.16
CA VAL A 117 -3.61 -2.11 7.07
C VAL A 117 -4.65 -1.23 6.37
N ILE A 118 -4.19 -0.19 5.65
CA ILE A 118 -5.06 0.73 4.91
C ILE A 118 -5.79 0.01 3.76
N GLU A 119 -5.11 -0.87 3.03
CA GLU A 119 -5.71 -1.72 1.99
C GLU A 119 -6.82 -2.61 2.57
N TYR A 120 -6.53 -3.33 3.67
CA TYR A 120 -7.55 -4.16 4.33
C TYR A 120 -8.70 -3.32 4.91
N TYR A 121 -8.41 -2.12 5.42
CA TYR A 121 -9.44 -1.22 5.91
C TYR A 121 -10.36 -0.77 4.77
N SER A 122 -9.82 -0.39 3.61
CA SER A 122 -10.60 0.03 2.45
C SER A 122 -11.48 -1.10 1.91
N SER A 123 -10.98 -2.33 1.87
CA SER A 123 -11.75 -3.50 1.41
C SER A 123 -12.90 -3.91 2.34
N GLN A 124 -12.83 -3.53 3.63
CA GLN A 124 -13.87 -3.81 4.61
C GLN A 124 -14.95 -2.72 4.70
N ASN A 125 -14.71 -1.56 4.08
CA ASN A 125 -15.59 -0.39 4.13
C ASN A 125 -16.05 0.00 2.73
N SER A 126 -17.34 -0.20 2.47
CA SER A 126 -17.96 0.15 1.18
C SER A 126 -18.02 1.66 0.88
N SER A 127 -17.68 2.53 1.84
CA SER A 127 -17.67 4.00 1.67
C SER A 127 -16.29 4.59 1.97
N SER A 128 -15.29 4.19 1.19
CA SER A 128 -13.91 4.67 1.38
C SER A 128 -13.60 5.97 0.62
N LEU A 129 -14.61 6.75 0.22
CA LEU A 129 -14.42 8.04 -0.46
C LEU A 129 -13.55 8.99 0.38
N ASP A 130 -13.77 9.07 1.68
CA ASP A 130 -12.98 9.91 2.58
C ASP A 130 -11.50 9.53 2.56
N LEU A 131 -11.21 8.22 2.50
CA LEU A 131 -9.84 7.72 2.39
C LEU A 131 -9.21 8.09 1.05
N LEU A 132 -9.95 7.96 -0.04
CA LEU A 132 -9.48 8.37 -1.37
C LEU A 132 -9.22 9.89 -1.43
N TYR A 133 -10.09 10.71 -0.87
CA TYR A 133 -9.86 12.15 -0.76
C TYR A 133 -8.64 12.50 0.11
N LEU A 134 -8.42 11.76 1.20
CA LEU A 134 -7.23 11.93 2.03
C LEU A 134 -5.96 11.61 1.22
N LEU A 135 -5.92 10.49 0.50
CA LEU A 135 -4.79 10.08 -0.33
C LEU A 135 -4.54 11.08 -1.47
N LYS A 136 -5.59 11.58 -2.12
CA LYS A 136 -5.50 12.67 -3.08
C LYS A 136 -4.86 13.92 -2.46
N LYS A 137 -5.31 14.32 -1.27
CA LYS A 137 -4.74 15.49 -0.56
C LYS A 137 -3.26 15.29 -0.25
N LYS A 138 -2.87 14.10 0.23
CA LYS A 138 -1.45 13.76 0.48
C LYS A 138 -0.62 13.78 -0.80
N THR A 139 -1.13 13.19 -1.88
CA THR A 139 -0.49 13.23 -3.21
C THR A 139 -0.25 14.66 -3.67
N ASN A 140 -1.27 15.53 -3.56
CA ASN A 140 -1.14 16.93 -3.96
C ASN A 140 -0.15 17.71 -3.09
N ALA A 141 -0.10 17.45 -1.78
CA ALA A 141 0.88 18.07 -0.90
C ALA A 141 2.33 17.70 -1.28
N ILE A 142 2.59 16.42 -1.58
CA ILE A 142 3.91 15.97 -2.03
C ILE A 142 4.27 16.60 -3.39
N LYS A 143 3.30 16.67 -4.33
CA LYS A 143 3.50 17.32 -5.64
C LYS A 143 3.88 18.79 -5.48
N SER A 144 3.16 19.55 -4.63
CA SER A 144 3.47 20.95 -4.38
C SER A 144 4.89 21.12 -3.81
N SER A 145 5.26 20.31 -2.79
CA SER A 145 6.60 20.35 -2.22
C SER A 145 7.69 20.01 -3.23
N LEU A 146 7.43 19.04 -4.13
CA LEU A 146 8.37 18.73 -5.21
C LEU A 146 8.50 19.86 -6.22
N SER A 147 7.38 20.46 -6.64
CA SER A 147 7.39 21.60 -7.58
C SER A 147 8.13 22.79 -7.02
N GLU A 148 7.90 23.16 -5.76
CA GLU A 148 8.59 24.24 -5.08
C GLU A 148 10.11 24.01 -5.05
N ARG A 149 10.54 22.84 -4.60
CA ARG A 149 11.97 22.50 -4.54
C ARG A 149 12.63 22.46 -5.92
N MET A 150 11.97 21.93 -6.94
CA MET A 150 12.54 21.91 -8.29
C MET A 150 12.65 23.30 -8.89
N LEU A 151 11.70 24.17 -8.58
CA LEU A 151 11.78 25.57 -8.98
C LEU A 151 12.95 26.28 -8.27
N GLU A 152 13.14 26.05 -6.96
CA GLU A 152 14.22 26.63 -6.18
C GLU A 152 15.61 26.10 -6.58
N ASP A 153 15.75 24.76 -6.70
CA ASP A 153 17.04 24.12 -6.94
C ASP A 153 17.51 24.19 -8.40
N LYS A 154 16.59 24.08 -9.35
CA LYS A 154 16.89 23.96 -10.80
C LYS A 154 16.27 25.07 -11.66
N GLY A 155 15.42 25.93 -11.10
CA GLY A 155 14.67 26.92 -11.87
C GLY A 155 13.66 26.32 -12.85
N ILE A 156 13.29 25.06 -12.69
CA ILE A 156 12.41 24.33 -13.60
C ILE A 156 11.02 24.20 -12.96
N ASN A 157 10.00 24.67 -13.69
CA ASN A 157 8.62 24.40 -13.34
C ASN A 157 8.17 23.11 -14.05
N ILE A 158 7.86 22.06 -13.28
CA ILE A 158 7.46 20.73 -13.80
C ILE A 158 6.20 20.83 -14.68
N GLU A 159 5.30 21.76 -14.37
CA GLU A 159 4.04 21.90 -15.12
C GLU A 159 4.28 22.39 -16.56
N ASP A 160 5.34 23.18 -16.78
CA ASP A 160 5.69 23.71 -18.10
C ASP A 160 6.33 22.65 -19.02
N ILE A 161 6.74 21.53 -18.46
CA ILE A 161 7.28 20.41 -19.25
C ILE A 161 6.13 19.79 -20.06
N LYS A 162 6.15 20.01 -21.38
CA LYS A 162 5.23 19.35 -22.30
C LYS A 162 5.81 18.00 -22.67
N ILE A 163 5.08 16.95 -22.37
CA ILE A 163 5.30 15.66 -23.03
C ILE A 163 4.52 15.81 -24.35
N GLU A 164 5.22 16.00 -25.46
CA GLU A 164 4.57 16.02 -26.75
C GLU A 164 3.86 14.67 -26.96
N ASP A 165 2.58 14.71 -27.28
CA ASP A 165 1.80 13.56 -27.71
C ASP A 165 2.32 13.11 -29.09
N SER A 166 3.52 12.54 -29.13
CA SER A 166 3.96 11.81 -30.28
C SER A 166 3.13 10.54 -30.39
N ASN A 167 2.04 10.66 -31.12
CA ASN A 167 1.09 9.60 -31.44
C ASN A 167 0.52 8.90 -30.21
N THR A 168 -0.75 9.15 -29.95
CA THR A 168 -1.63 8.33 -29.12
C THR A 168 -1.44 6.86 -29.52
N PHE A 169 -0.48 6.20 -28.90
CA PHE A 169 -0.46 4.75 -28.89
C PHE A 169 -1.72 4.31 -28.16
N SER A 170 -2.77 4.05 -28.91
CA SER A 170 -3.93 3.37 -28.39
C SER A 170 -3.43 2.06 -27.79
N ILE A 171 -3.67 1.82 -26.49
CA ILE A 171 -3.39 0.54 -25.85
C ILE A 171 -4.07 -0.61 -26.66
N LEU A 172 -5.16 -0.29 -27.36
CA LEU A 172 -5.87 -1.18 -28.28
C LEU A 172 -5.06 -1.53 -29.54
N ASP A 173 -4.19 -0.64 -30.03
CA ASP A 173 -3.37 -0.88 -31.22
C ASP A 173 -2.14 -1.77 -30.88
N MET A 174 -1.80 -1.89 -29.60
CA MET A 174 -0.71 -2.77 -29.14
C MET A 174 -1.13 -4.24 -28.95
N VAL A 175 -2.41 -4.55 -28.97
CA VAL A 175 -2.92 -5.91 -28.72
C VAL A 175 -3.44 -6.48 -30.04
N SER A 176 -2.52 -7.02 -30.84
CA SER A 176 -2.87 -7.61 -32.14
C SER A 176 -3.37 -9.07 -32.05
N THR A 177 -3.02 -9.77 -30.94
CA THR A 177 -3.39 -11.16 -30.73
C THR A 177 -3.75 -11.47 -29.28
N GLN A 178 -4.50 -12.56 -29.04
CA GLN A 178 -4.84 -13.03 -27.70
C GLN A 178 -3.59 -13.40 -26.89
N ASP A 179 -2.56 -13.93 -27.53
CA ASP A 179 -1.27 -14.30 -26.92
C ASP A 179 -0.51 -13.06 -26.44
N ASP A 180 -0.58 -11.94 -27.16
CA ASP A 180 0.05 -10.66 -26.76
C ASP A 180 -0.66 -10.06 -25.56
N PHE A 181 -1.99 -10.23 -25.49
CA PHE A 181 -2.79 -9.80 -24.35
C PHE A 181 -2.43 -10.58 -23.08
N GLU A 182 -2.32 -11.92 -23.18
CA GLU A 182 -1.95 -12.77 -22.05
C GLU A 182 -0.53 -12.47 -21.54
N LYS A 183 0.45 -12.32 -22.44
CA LYS A 183 1.82 -11.91 -22.08
C LYS A 183 1.86 -10.54 -21.41
N LYS A 184 1.04 -9.60 -21.86
CA LYS A 184 0.93 -8.27 -21.26
C LYS A 184 0.30 -8.33 -19.87
N ILE A 185 -0.71 -9.16 -19.66
CA ILE A 185 -1.28 -9.39 -18.33
C ILE A 185 -0.26 -10.02 -17.39
N GLU A 186 0.54 -10.98 -17.85
CA GLU A 186 1.61 -11.57 -17.04
C GLU A 186 2.68 -10.54 -16.66
N SER A 187 3.10 -9.68 -17.59
CA SER A 187 4.05 -8.62 -17.29
C SER A 187 3.49 -7.61 -16.27
N LEU A 188 2.23 -7.21 -16.40
CA LEU A 188 1.56 -6.34 -15.45
C LEU A 188 1.40 -6.98 -14.06
N ARG A 189 1.22 -8.31 -14.00
CA ARG A 189 1.20 -9.06 -12.73
C ARG A 189 2.58 -9.06 -12.08
N ALA A 190 3.65 -9.32 -12.85
CA ALA A 190 5.02 -9.30 -12.36
C ALA A 190 5.43 -7.91 -11.83
N ASP A 191 5.05 -6.84 -12.51
CA ASP A 191 5.30 -5.47 -12.06
C ASP A 191 4.52 -5.14 -10.78
N ARG A 192 3.30 -5.64 -10.67
CA ARG A 192 2.50 -5.50 -9.46
C ARG A 192 3.12 -6.23 -8.27
N GLU A 193 3.63 -7.45 -8.46
CA GLU A 193 4.31 -8.20 -7.41
C GLU A 193 5.56 -7.46 -6.91
N LYS A 194 6.31 -6.81 -7.80
CA LYS A 194 7.45 -5.96 -7.45
C LYS A 194 7.02 -4.73 -6.63
N ASP A 195 5.93 -4.09 -7.02
CA ASP A 195 5.39 -2.94 -6.29
C ASP A 195 4.87 -3.35 -4.92
N ASP A 196 4.23 -4.52 -4.83
CA ASP A 196 3.77 -5.08 -3.57
C ASP A 196 4.96 -5.40 -2.65
N ALA A 197 6.02 -6.03 -3.17
CA ALA A 197 7.23 -6.33 -2.42
C ALA A 197 7.91 -5.05 -1.90
N ARG A 198 8.01 -4.01 -2.75
CA ARG A 198 8.59 -2.71 -2.35
C ARG A 198 7.81 -2.05 -1.22
N LEU A 199 6.48 -2.06 -1.29
CA LEU A 199 5.65 -1.49 -0.23
C LEU A 199 5.68 -2.34 1.04
N ASP A 200 5.83 -3.67 0.91
CA ASP A 200 6.00 -4.56 2.06
C ASP A 200 7.31 -4.30 2.82
N GLU A 201 8.38 -3.89 2.13
CA GLU A 201 9.64 -3.49 2.75
C GLU A 201 9.50 -2.22 3.63
N LEU A 202 8.53 -1.36 3.34
CA LEU A 202 8.23 -0.17 4.13
C LEU A 202 7.41 -0.48 5.38
N SER A 203 6.81 -1.67 5.48
CA SER A 203 5.94 -2.01 6.60
C SER A 203 6.76 -2.35 7.86
N PRO A 204 6.52 -1.67 9.00
CA PRO A 204 7.20 -1.96 10.25
C PRO A 204 6.81 -3.33 10.83
N LEU A 205 5.77 -3.96 10.30
CA LEU A 205 5.25 -5.27 10.72
C LEU A 205 5.75 -6.41 9.82
N SER A 206 6.55 -6.12 8.77
CA SER A 206 7.14 -7.15 7.92
C SER A 206 8.29 -7.85 8.65
N ASP A 207 8.29 -9.16 8.59
CA ASP A 207 9.13 -10.08 9.32
C ASP A 207 10.63 -9.82 9.27
N LYS A 208 11.25 -10.22 10.34
CA LYS A 208 12.64 -10.56 10.59
C LYS A 208 13.59 -9.40 10.82
N ASP A 209 13.94 -9.20 12.10
CA ASP A 209 15.25 -8.72 12.61
C ASP A 209 15.94 -7.55 11.88
N LYS A 210 15.26 -6.93 10.93
CA LYS A 210 15.62 -5.59 10.53
C LYS A 210 15.07 -4.64 11.60
N LYS A 211 15.82 -4.50 12.69
CA LYS A 211 16.05 -3.18 13.27
C LYS A 211 16.70 -2.32 12.17
N ALA A 212 16.05 -2.27 11.01
CA ALA A 212 16.32 -1.26 10.06
C ALA A 212 16.00 0.02 10.80
N ASN A 213 17.04 0.73 11.15
CA ASN A 213 16.99 2.09 11.62
C ASN A 213 16.11 2.86 10.64
N ILE A 214 14.78 2.84 10.87
CA ILE A 214 13.80 3.64 10.14
C ILE A 214 14.21 5.12 10.24
N SER A 215 15.00 5.48 11.27
CA SER A 215 15.64 6.78 11.40
C SER A 215 16.74 7.07 10.36
N ASN A 216 17.32 6.08 9.70
CA ASN A 216 18.43 6.30 8.76
C ASN A 216 18.00 6.24 7.28
N VAL A 217 16.76 5.93 6.96
CA VAL A 217 16.24 5.96 5.58
C VAL A 217 15.72 7.36 5.19
N ARG A 218 15.66 8.30 6.10
CA ARG A 218 15.46 9.72 5.76
C ARG A 218 16.80 10.34 5.32
N ALA A 219 17.35 9.84 4.22
CA ALA A 219 18.34 10.62 3.50
C ALA A 219 17.66 11.92 3.02
N GLU A 220 18.17 13.04 3.45
CA GLU A 220 17.71 14.36 3.08
C GLU A 220 17.84 14.57 1.57
N GLY A 221 16.73 14.81 0.88
CA GLY A 221 16.79 15.17 -0.53
C GLY A 221 15.52 14.93 -1.33
N ASN A 222 15.51 15.43 -2.56
CA ASN A 222 14.43 15.30 -3.54
C ASN A 222 14.05 13.85 -3.87
N ASN A 223 14.99 12.92 -3.76
CA ASN A 223 14.77 11.49 -3.98
C ASN A 223 13.75 10.89 -3.01
N ASN A 224 13.64 11.42 -1.77
CA ASN A 224 12.66 10.95 -0.80
C ASN A 224 11.25 11.38 -1.17
N LEU A 225 11.06 12.64 -1.56
CA LEU A 225 9.73 13.14 -1.97
C LEU A 225 9.23 12.41 -3.22
N LEU A 226 10.13 12.09 -4.17
CA LEU A 226 9.77 11.33 -5.36
C LEU A 226 9.39 9.90 -5.00
N HIS A 227 10.11 9.27 -4.07
CA HIS A 227 9.80 7.95 -3.55
C HIS A 227 8.46 7.94 -2.78
N ASP A 228 8.23 8.94 -1.94
CA ASP A 228 6.97 9.10 -1.22
C ASP A 228 5.80 9.33 -2.18
N LEU A 229 6.01 10.09 -3.26
CA LEU A 229 5.00 10.32 -4.27
C LEU A 229 4.57 9.01 -4.94
N ILE A 230 5.52 8.21 -5.45
CA ILE A 230 5.17 6.96 -6.15
C ILE A 230 4.53 5.95 -5.20
N ASN A 231 4.96 5.86 -3.94
CA ASN A 231 4.36 5.00 -2.94
C ASN A 231 2.95 5.45 -2.57
N THR A 232 2.72 6.76 -2.44
CA THR A 232 1.39 7.32 -2.19
C THR A 232 0.45 7.07 -3.37
N LEU A 233 0.92 7.27 -4.60
CA LEU A 233 0.13 6.97 -5.81
C LEU A 233 -0.20 5.49 -5.92
N SER A 234 0.75 4.60 -5.61
CA SER A 234 0.54 3.16 -5.60
C SER A 234 -0.51 2.76 -4.56
N LEU A 235 -0.43 3.30 -3.34
CA LEU A 235 -1.44 3.06 -2.31
C LEU A 235 -2.81 3.63 -2.73
N TYR A 236 -2.84 4.83 -3.31
CA TYR A 236 -4.07 5.45 -3.80
C TYR A 236 -4.75 4.60 -4.88
N ALA A 237 -3.98 4.07 -5.84
CA ALA A 237 -4.48 3.18 -6.89
C ALA A 237 -5.04 1.86 -6.31
N ARG A 238 -4.40 1.27 -5.29
CA ARG A 238 -4.87 0.04 -4.64
C ARG A 238 -6.16 0.26 -3.85
N VAL A 239 -6.23 1.35 -3.08
CA VAL A 239 -7.46 1.73 -2.37
C VAL A 239 -8.58 2.00 -3.36
N PHE A 240 -8.32 2.73 -4.45
CA PHE A 240 -9.29 2.97 -5.52
C PHE A 240 -9.85 1.66 -6.07
N ARG A 241 -8.97 0.71 -6.45
CA ARG A 241 -9.38 -0.58 -6.99
C ARG A 241 -10.21 -1.42 -6.01
N SER A 242 -9.95 -1.31 -4.69
CA SER A 242 -10.73 -2.04 -3.69
C SER A 242 -12.14 -1.46 -3.46
N THR A 243 -12.37 -0.23 -3.93
CA THR A 243 -13.61 0.53 -3.67
C THR A 243 -14.41 0.87 -4.94
N GLU A 244 -13.84 0.66 -6.13
CA GLU A 244 -14.44 1.07 -7.41
C GLU A 244 -15.85 0.52 -7.64
N LEU A 245 -16.11 -0.73 -7.22
CA LEU A 245 -17.42 -1.37 -7.40
C LEU A 245 -18.56 -0.73 -6.58
N SER A 246 -18.22 0.08 -5.58
CA SER A 246 -19.20 0.73 -4.69
C SER A 246 -19.40 2.21 -5.01
N MET A 247 -18.75 2.73 -6.06
CA MET A 247 -18.74 4.15 -6.40
C MET A 247 -19.57 4.47 -7.65
N GLU A 248 -20.07 5.70 -7.70
CA GLU A 248 -20.68 6.25 -8.90
C GLU A 248 -19.64 6.46 -10.02
N ARG A 249 -20.08 6.29 -11.28
CA ARG A 249 -19.20 6.39 -12.46
C ARG A 249 -18.43 7.70 -12.54
N GLU A 250 -19.04 8.81 -12.16
CA GLU A 250 -18.38 10.12 -12.18
C GLU A 250 -17.21 10.17 -11.20
N ASN A 251 -17.39 9.67 -9.99
CA ASN A 251 -16.32 9.57 -9.00
C ASN A 251 -15.18 8.66 -9.46
N ILE A 252 -15.51 7.53 -10.10
CA ILE A 252 -14.53 6.63 -10.70
C ILE A 252 -13.66 7.35 -11.71
N LEU A 253 -14.28 8.07 -12.66
CA LEU A 253 -13.58 8.81 -13.71
C LEU A 253 -12.70 9.94 -13.12
N ASN A 254 -13.22 10.68 -12.14
CA ASN A 254 -12.48 11.75 -11.49
C ASN A 254 -11.23 11.22 -10.77
N ILE A 255 -11.37 10.14 -9.99
CA ILE A 255 -10.24 9.53 -9.27
C ILE A 255 -9.23 8.93 -10.24
N PHE A 256 -9.69 8.25 -11.28
CA PHE A 256 -8.82 7.72 -12.33
C PHE A 256 -8.01 8.83 -13.00
N ASN A 257 -8.64 9.94 -13.38
CA ASN A 257 -7.97 11.10 -13.97
C ASN A 257 -6.95 11.72 -13.00
N ASP A 258 -7.26 11.78 -11.70
CA ASP A 258 -6.33 12.28 -10.69
C ASP A 258 -5.10 11.37 -10.57
N LEU A 259 -5.29 10.05 -10.61
CA LEU A 259 -4.19 9.07 -10.61
C LEU A 259 -3.31 9.22 -11.86
N VAL A 260 -3.91 9.29 -13.04
CA VAL A 260 -3.17 9.49 -14.31
C VAL A 260 -2.35 10.77 -14.25
N LYS A 261 -2.94 11.90 -13.85
CA LYS A 261 -2.21 13.16 -13.66
C LYS A 261 -1.09 13.05 -12.63
N GLY A 262 -1.30 12.27 -11.57
CA GLY A 262 -0.29 11.99 -10.55
C GLY A 262 0.91 11.24 -11.12
N TYR A 263 0.67 10.17 -11.88
CA TYR A 263 1.73 9.39 -12.51
C TYR A 263 2.47 10.18 -13.60
N VAL A 264 1.76 10.97 -14.42
CA VAL A 264 2.38 11.87 -15.41
C VAL A 264 3.29 12.88 -14.71
N PHE A 265 2.84 13.47 -13.61
CA PHE A 265 3.67 14.38 -12.82
C PHE A 265 4.92 13.65 -12.26
N TYR A 266 4.76 12.44 -11.72
CA TYR A 266 5.88 11.63 -11.25
C TYR A 266 6.90 11.37 -12.36
N MET A 267 6.46 11.03 -13.56
CA MET A 267 7.34 10.81 -14.71
C MET A 267 8.12 12.09 -15.06
N LYS A 268 7.45 13.24 -15.16
CA LYS A 268 8.09 14.54 -15.41
C LYS A 268 9.13 14.86 -14.34
N ALA A 269 8.76 14.71 -13.06
CA ALA A 269 9.66 14.97 -11.94
C ALA A 269 10.87 14.03 -11.96
N SER A 270 10.65 12.75 -12.29
CA SER A 270 11.74 11.78 -12.43
C SER A 270 12.74 12.18 -13.53
N LEU A 271 12.24 12.62 -14.68
CA LEU A 271 13.10 13.08 -15.80
C LEU A 271 13.95 14.29 -15.40
N VAL A 272 13.37 15.24 -14.66
CA VAL A 272 14.11 16.43 -14.19
C VAL A 272 15.16 16.08 -13.14
N LEU A 273 14.90 15.06 -12.30
CA LEU A 273 15.83 14.64 -11.24
C LEU A 273 16.90 13.65 -11.72
N MET A 274 16.68 13.02 -12.87
CA MET A 274 17.72 12.18 -13.47
C MET A 274 18.90 13.06 -13.84
N ASP A 275 20.07 12.75 -13.29
CA ASP A 275 21.32 13.38 -13.63
C ASP A 275 21.73 12.96 -15.05
N ASP A 276 22.23 13.88 -15.86
CA ASP A 276 22.72 13.61 -17.21
C ASP A 276 23.78 12.49 -17.22
N SER A 277 24.54 12.37 -16.13
CA SER A 277 25.52 11.30 -15.93
C SER A 277 24.88 9.90 -15.83
N PHE A 278 23.61 9.78 -15.48
CA PHE A 278 22.89 8.51 -15.39
C PHE A 278 22.03 8.25 -16.64
N VAL A 279 21.42 9.28 -17.19
CA VAL A 279 20.53 9.17 -18.37
C VAL A 279 21.33 8.75 -19.60
N LEU A 280 22.46 9.44 -19.87
CA LEU A 280 23.26 9.21 -21.05
C LEU A 280 23.88 7.79 -21.12
N PRO A 281 24.55 7.26 -20.09
CA PRO A 281 25.19 5.95 -20.21
C PRO A 281 24.26 4.74 -20.01
N VAL A 282 23.07 4.91 -19.40
CA VAL A 282 22.20 3.77 -19.06
C VAL A 282 20.93 3.74 -19.90
N ILE A 283 20.25 4.87 -20.04
CA ILE A 283 18.95 4.94 -20.72
C ILE A 283 19.13 5.04 -22.24
N LEU A 284 20.08 5.83 -22.73
CA LEU A 284 20.33 5.98 -24.15
C LEU A 284 20.66 4.63 -24.85
N PRO A 285 21.60 3.81 -24.36
CA PRO A 285 21.87 2.51 -24.98
C PRO A 285 20.68 1.54 -24.91
N ALA A 286 19.87 1.60 -23.83
CA ALA A 286 18.67 0.78 -23.71
C ALA A 286 17.58 1.21 -24.71
N LEU A 287 17.40 2.52 -24.90
CA LEU A 287 16.51 3.08 -25.91
C LEU A 287 17.01 2.75 -27.32
N GLU A 288 18.29 2.96 -27.61
CA GLU A 288 18.88 2.62 -28.92
C GLU A 288 18.70 1.14 -29.26
N LYS A 289 18.94 0.26 -28.30
CA LYS A 289 18.72 -1.18 -28.48
C LYS A 289 17.27 -1.48 -28.79
N LYS A 290 16.34 -0.91 -28.05
CA LYS A 290 14.91 -1.10 -28.27
C LYS A 290 14.45 -0.54 -29.62
N MET A 291 14.96 0.64 -30.01
CA MET A 291 14.68 1.25 -31.31
C MET A 291 15.24 0.41 -32.49
N GLN A 292 16.35 -0.32 -32.27
CA GLN A 292 16.87 -1.28 -33.24
C GLN A 292 16.01 -2.54 -33.32
N GLU A 293 15.54 -3.05 -32.18
CA GLU A 293 14.64 -4.21 -32.10
C GLU A 293 13.28 -3.92 -32.76
N ASP A 294 12.74 -2.70 -32.58
CA ASP A 294 11.46 -2.26 -33.13
C ASP A 294 11.55 -1.83 -34.62
N LYS A 295 12.73 -1.95 -35.26
CA LYS A 295 12.97 -1.58 -36.67
C LYS A 295 12.53 -0.16 -37.05
N LEU A 296 12.67 0.79 -36.13
CA LEU A 296 12.34 2.18 -36.37
C LEU A 296 13.21 2.79 -37.48
N THR A 297 12.60 3.58 -38.34
CA THR A 297 13.32 4.32 -39.40
C THR A 297 14.22 5.43 -38.81
N ASP A 298 15.24 5.87 -39.54
CA ASP A 298 16.14 6.90 -39.04
C ASP A 298 15.45 8.23 -38.71
N ASN A 299 14.37 8.58 -39.41
CA ASN A 299 13.53 9.75 -39.10
C ASN A 299 12.74 9.59 -37.81
N GLU A 300 12.29 8.39 -37.48
CA GLU A 300 11.59 8.11 -36.21
C GLU A 300 12.58 8.09 -35.03
N ARG A 301 13.81 7.61 -35.26
CA ARG A 301 14.90 7.65 -34.26
C ARG A 301 15.27 9.09 -33.90
N GLN A 302 15.41 9.97 -34.89
CA GLN A 302 15.76 11.37 -34.66
C GLN A 302 14.72 12.11 -33.83
N ARG A 303 13.41 11.82 -34.02
CA ARG A 303 12.31 12.40 -33.24
C ARG A 303 12.25 11.96 -31.77
N VAL A 304 12.88 10.87 -31.41
CA VAL A 304 12.92 10.40 -30.01
C VAL A 304 14.01 11.14 -29.22
N PHE A 305 15.01 11.71 -29.90
CA PHE A 305 16.13 12.43 -29.28
C PHE A 305 16.01 13.96 -29.39
N GLU A 306 15.07 14.49 -30.14
CA GLU A 306 14.67 15.90 -30.17
C GLU A 306 13.55 16.17 -29.14
#